data_689714c2adc75c58d1426aa7e6b42009
#
_entry.id   689714c2adc75c58d1426aa7e6b42009
#
_cell.length_a   1.000
_cell.length_b   1.000
_cell.length_c   1.000
_cell.angle_alpha   90.00
_cell.angle_beta   90.00
_cell.angle_gamma   90.00
#
_symmetry.space_group_name_H-M   'P 1'
#
loop_
_entity.id
_entity.type
_entity.pdbx_description
1 polymer ?
#
loop_
_entity_poly.entity_id
_entity_poly.type
_entity_poly.pdbx_seq_one_letter_code
_entity_poly.pdbx_strand_id
1 'polypeptide(L)'
;MVSIRAPIIARCCAPAPQEISHRTMKKTLMIAFTLAAGTLTPALAQDAKAGADKVAMCVGCHGIPGYQASFPEIHKVPMIAGQGAKYIVSALTAYRRGERKHPTMRSIAGSMSDQDMADVAAYYEVQGKAAAAGAAPTPAPAVAELLKKGACASCHGENLSKPIDPSYPKLAGQHADYLFVALKAYQTDKNPHVGRSNPVMMGMARPFTQVELKALSAYIASMPGDLRTVSQARFR
;
A
#
# COMPACT_ATOMS: atom_id res chain seq x y z
N MET A 1 35.22 37.83 60.13
CA MET A 1 36.26 36.78 60.09
C MET A 1 35.60 35.47 59.68
N VAL A 2 35.66 35.09 58.44
CA VAL A 2 35.09 33.85 57.92
C VAL A 2 36.25 33.01 57.37
N SER A 3 36.50 31.88 58.01
CA SER A 3 37.58 30.96 57.68
C SER A 3 37.16 30.03 56.56
N ILE A 4 37.81 30.10 55.40
CA ILE A 4 37.60 29.24 54.25
C ILE A 4 38.56 28.05 54.34
N ARG A 5 38.04 26.85 54.58
CA ARG A 5 38.79 25.60 54.47
C ARG A 5 38.74 25.09 53.02
N ALA A 6 39.90 24.83 52.45
CA ALA A 6 40.09 24.22 51.15
C ALA A 6 39.80 22.71 51.15
N PRO A 7 39.24 22.13 50.08
CA PRO A 7 39.02 20.69 50.00
C PRO A 7 40.28 19.94 49.53
N ILE A 8 40.47 18.79 50.16
CA ILE A 8 41.53 17.83 49.88
C ILE A 8 41.28 17.16 48.52
N ILE A 9 42.25 17.26 47.61
CA ILE A 9 42.24 16.58 46.31
C ILE A 9 42.61 15.11 46.51
N ALA A 10 41.66 14.20 46.38
CA ALA A 10 41.96 12.76 46.33
C ALA A 10 42.55 12.40 44.97
N ARG A 11 43.78 11.89 44.95
CA ARG A 11 44.45 11.31 43.80
C ARG A 11 43.77 9.97 43.44
N CYS A 12 43.04 9.91 42.34
CA CYS A 12 42.63 8.65 41.74
C CYS A 12 43.82 7.95 41.09
N CYS A 13 44.12 6.72 41.54
CA CYS A 13 45.00 5.80 40.88
C CYS A 13 44.42 5.38 39.53
N ALA A 14 45.10 5.71 38.44
CA ALA A 14 44.77 5.17 37.13
C ALA A 14 45.24 3.70 37.06
N PRO A 15 44.42 2.75 36.57
CA PRO A 15 44.91 1.39 36.30
C PRO A 15 45.80 1.36 35.08
N ALA A 16 46.88 0.53 35.14
CA ALA A 16 47.80 0.33 34.05
C ALA A 16 47.13 -0.25 32.80
N PRO A 17 47.62 0.06 31.59
CA PRO A 17 47.08 -0.49 30.37
C PRO A 17 47.33 -2.00 30.30
N GLN A 18 46.26 -2.79 30.20
CA GLN A 18 46.35 -4.22 29.92
C GLN A 18 46.71 -4.43 28.45
N GLU A 19 47.80 -5.05 28.17
CA GLU A 19 48.18 -5.55 26.84
C GLU A 19 47.15 -6.62 26.40
N ILE A 20 46.27 -6.26 25.50
CA ILE A 20 45.35 -7.21 24.86
C ILE A 20 46.16 -8.01 23.84
N SER A 21 46.42 -9.27 24.19
CA SER A 21 47.13 -10.20 23.32
C SER A 21 46.48 -10.30 21.94
N HIS A 22 47.22 -9.99 20.88
CA HIS A 22 46.80 -10.11 19.48
C HIS A 22 46.22 -11.49 19.08
N ARG A 23 46.47 -12.50 19.87
CA ARG A 23 46.00 -13.87 19.63
C ARG A 23 44.54 -14.06 19.99
N THR A 24 44.03 -13.33 20.97
CA THR A 24 42.62 -13.36 21.40
C THR A 24 41.71 -12.57 20.42
N MET A 25 42.22 -11.46 19.87
CA MET A 25 41.51 -10.59 18.95
C MET A 25 41.20 -11.28 17.62
N LYS A 26 42.13 -12.12 17.10
CA LYS A 26 41.90 -12.88 15.85
C LYS A 26 40.79 -13.94 16.00
N LYS A 27 40.67 -14.58 17.17
CA LYS A 27 39.61 -15.57 17.42
C LYS A 27 38.25 -14.94 17.64
N THR A 28 38.18 -13.79 18.30
CA THR A 28 36.92 -13.05 18.52
C THR A 28 36.42 -12.43 17.22
N LEU A 29 37.29 -11.96 16.32
CA LEU A 29 36.91 -11.42 15.03
C LEU A 29 36.36 -12.50 14.06
N MET A 30 36.91 -13.73 14.13
CA MET A 30 36.37 -14.85 13.33
C MET A 30 35.00 -15.33 13.80
N ILE A 31 34.72 -15.30 15.09
CA ILE A 31 33.37 -15.70 15.62
C ILE A 31 32.33 -14.62 15.31
N ALA A 32 32.70 -13.34 15.31
CA ALA A 32 31.78 -12.25 14.93
C ALA A 32 31.39 -12.28 13.44
N PHE A 33 32.30 -12.73 12.54
CA PHE A 33 32.03 -12.81 11.11
C PHE A 33 31.13 -14.00 10.74
N THR A 34 31.15 -15.09 11.49
CA THR A 34 30.29 -16.26 11.24
C THR A 34 28.84 -16.07 11.77
N LEU A 35 28.61 -15.20 12.75
CA LEU A 35 27.27 -14.90 13.24
C LEU A 35 26.52 -13.86 12.37
N ALA A 36 27.23 -13.06 11.55
CA ALA A 36 26.61 -12.06 10.68
C ALA A 36 26.07 -12.64 9.35
N ALA A 37 26.30 -13.94 9.07
CA ALA A 37 25.87 -14.59 7.84
C ALA A 37 24.46 -15.19 7.88
N GLY A 38 23.66 -14.92 8.88
CA GLY A 38 22.44 -15.68 9.10
C GLY A 38 21.19 -14.87 9.37
N THR A 39 20.67 -14.10 8.44
CA THR A 39 19.23 -13.90 8.19
C THR A 39 19.03 -13.02 6.94
N LEU A 40 19.55 -13.43 5.80
CA LEU A 40 18.96 -12.97 4.54
C LEU A 40 17.60 -13.65 4.42
N THR A 41 16.55 -13.01 4.92
CA THR A 41 15.19 -13.38 4.52
C THR A 41 15.14 -13.20 3.01
N PRO A 42 14.84 -14.25 2.21
CA PRO A 42 14.73 -14.09 0.78
C PRO A 42 13.64 -13.05 0.52
N ALA A 43 14.01 -11.90 -0.03
CA ALA A 43 13.04 -11.00 -0.60
C ALA A 43 12.33 -11.79 -1.71
N LEU A 44 11.01 -11.95 -1.62
CA LEU A 44 10.22 -12.60 -2.66
C LEU A 44 10.48 -11.85 -3.97
N ALA A 45 11.16 -12.51 -4.92
CA ALA A 45 11.36 -11.95 -6.24
C ALA A 45 9.99 -11.82 -6.92
N GLN A 46 9.69 -10.63 -7.45
CA GLN A 46 8.46 -10.37 -8.20
C GLN A 46 8.71 -10.70 -9.67
N ASP A 47 7.96 -11.66 -10.21
CA ASP A 47 8.09 -12.11 -11.60
C ASP A 47 6.78 -11.89 -12.38
N ALA A 48 6.77 -10.85 -13.22
CA ALA A 48 5.61 -10.52 -14.06
C ALA A 48 5.27 -11.61 -15.09
N LYS A 49 6.26 -12.39 -15.56
CA LYS A 49 6.03 -13.50 -16.48
C LYS A 49 5.36 -14.67 -15.77
N ALA A 50 5.86 -15.07 -14.61
CA ALA A 50 5.20 -16.04 -13.75
C ALA A 50 3.79 -15.58 -13.35
N GLY A 51 3.61 -14.29 -13.11
CA GLY A 51 2.31 -13.69 -12.83
C GLY A 51 1.30 -13.86 -13.95
N ALA A 52 1.73 -13.79 -15.22
CA ALA A 52 0.86 -13.99 -16.38
C ALA A 52 0.15 -15.36 -16.40
N ASP A 53 0.80 -16.39 -15.87
CA ASP A 53 0.24 -17.75 -15.81
C ASP A 53 -0.72 -17.93 -14.60
N LYS A 54 -0.70 -17.00 -13.65
CA LYS A 54 -1.46 -17.07 -12.38
C LYS A 54 -2.72 -16.19 -12.35
N VAL A 55 -2.97 -15.37 -13.38
CA VAL A 55 -4.07 -14.40 -13.39
C VAL A 55 -5.43 -14.95 -13.81
N ALA A 56 -5.56 -16.26 -14.08
CA ALA A 56 -6.80 -16.85 -14.58
C ALA A 56 -8.02 -16.53 -13.69
N MET A 57 -7.86 -16.54 -12.37
CA MET A 57 -8.92 -16.18 -11.42
C MET A 57 -9.25 -14.68 -11.40
N CYS A 58 -8.34 -13.83 -11.87
CA CYS A 58 -8.48 -12.38 -11.81
C CYS A 58 -9.18 -11.83 -13.05
N VAL A 59 -8.83 -12.37 -14.24
CA VAL A 59 -9.28 -11.83 -15.53
C VAL A 59 -10.77 -12.01 -15.79
N GLY A 60 -11.41 -13.01 -15.16
CA GLY A 60 -12.86 -13.24 -15.25
C GLY A 60 -13.71 -12.07 -14.71
N CYS A 61 -13.13 -11.21 -13.90
CA CYS A 61 -13.77 -10.00 -13.38
C CYS A 61 -12.99 -8.75 -13.76
N HIS A 62 -11.69 -8.69 -13.44
CA HIS A 62 -10.83 -7.54 -13.66
C HIS A 62 -10.37 -7.35 -15.12
N GLY A 63 -10.58 -8.34 -15.98
CA GLY A 63 -10.25 -8.29 -17.42
C GLY A 63 -11.45 -7.96 -18.32
N ILE A 64 -12.63 -7.74 -17.78
CA ILE A 64 -13.85 -7.47 -18.57
C ILE A 64 -14.23 -5.99 -18.42
N PRO A 65 -14.13 -5.18 -19.49
CA PRO A 65 -14.53 -3.77 -19.41
C PRO A 65 -15.98 -3.60 -18.96
N GLY A 66 -16.20 -2.76 -17.96
CA GLY A 66 -17.52 -2.45 -17.44
C GLY A 66 -18.18 -3.56 -16.61
N TYR A 67 -17.49 -4.66 -16.31
CA TYR A 67 -18.01 -5.72 -15.45
C TYR A 67 -18.40 -5.17 -14.08
N GLN A 68 -19.58 -5.53 -13.59
CA GLN A 68 -20.13 -5.06 -12.33
C GLN A 68 -20.22 -6.17 -11.29
N ALA A 69 -19.84 -5.84 -10.07
CA ALA A 69 -20.13 -6.63 -8.89
C ALA A 69 -21.41 -6.10 -8.23
N SER A 70 -22.15 -6.98 -7.59
CA SER A 70 -23.39 -6.62 -6.86
C SER A 70 -23.21 -6.50 -5.35
N PHE A 71 -22.03 -6.83 -4.83
CA PHE A 71 -21.72 -6.80 -3.40
C PHE A 71 -20.63 -5.77 -3.09
N PRO A 72 -20.75 -4.94 -2.03
CA PRO A 72 -21.92 -4.78 -1.13
C PRO A 72 -23.08 -4.01 -1.76
N GLU A 73 -22.86 -3.39 -2.88
CA GLU A 73 -23.81 -2.69 -3.75
C GLU A 73 -23.27 -2.71 -5.19
N ILE A 74 -24.08 -2.40 -6.18
CA ILE A 74 -23.67 -2.46 -7.59
C ILE A 74 -22.57 -1.43 -7.86
N HIS A 75 -21.43 -1.90 -8.33
CA HIS A 75 -20.31 -1.07 -8.77
C HIS A 75 -19.46 -1.81 -9.81
N LYS A 76 -18.72 -1.06 -10.62
CA LYS A 76 -17.74 -1.64 -11.54
C LYS A 76 -16.60 -2.27 -10.78
N VAL A 77 -16.17 -3.45 -11.21
CA VAL A 77 -14.97 -4.09 -10.68
C VAL A 77 -13.76 -3.17 -10.96
N PRO A 78 -12.91 -2.90 -9.96
CA PRO A 78 -11.85 -1.91 -10.12
C PRO A 78 -10.81 -2.28 -11.17
N MET A 79 -10.31 -1.27 -11.84
CA MET A 79 -9.13 -1.38 -12.69
C MET A 79 -7.90 -1.64 -11.82
N ILE A 80 -7.17 -2.70 -12.13
CA ILE A 80 -5.96 -3.09 -11.39
C ILE A 80 -4.69 -3.07 -12.23
N ALA A 81 -4.81 -3.09 -13.55
CA ALA A 81 -3.66 -2.94 -14.44
C ALA A 81 -3.13 -1.51 -14.35
N GLY A 82 -1.81 -1.38 -14.16
CA GLY A 82 -1.12 -0.12 -13.88
C GLY A 82 -1.06 0.27 -12.40
N GLN A 83 -1.73 -0.48 -11.51
CA GLN A 83 -1.65 -0.24 -10.07
C GLN A 83 -0.30 -0.72 -9.52
N GLY A 84 0.24 -0.04 -8.51
CA GLY A 84 1.52 -0.38 -7.90
C GLY A 84 1.53 -1.80 -7.32
N ALA A 85 2.59 -2.57 -7.60
CA ALA A 85 2.69 -3.96 -7.16
C ALA A 85 2.62 -4.09 -5.63
N LYS A 86 3.32 -3.24 -4.89
CA LYS A 86 3.26 -3.26 -3.42
C LYS A 86 1.85 -3.01 -2.88
N TYR A 87 1.09 -2.10 -3.54
CA TYR A 87 -0.30 -1.88 -3.16
C TYR A 87 -1.18 -3.10 -3.48
N ILE A 88 -0.99 -3.76 -4.63
CA ILE A 88 -1.77 -4.97 -4.98
C ILE A 88 -1.52 -6.07 -3.94
N VAL A 89 -0.25 -6.33 -3.57
CA VAL A 89 0.11 -7.28 -2.51
C VAL A 89 -0.56 -6.90 -1.18
N SER A 90 -0.46 -5.63 -0.77
CA SER A 90 -1.08 -5.12 0.44
C SER A 90 -2.60 -5.31 0.43
N ALA A 91 -3.24 -5.05 -0.71
CA ALA A 91 -4.68 -5.23 -0.87
C ALA A 91 -5.12 -6.70 -0.78
N LEU A 92 -4.41 -7.61 -1.45
CA LEU A 92 -4.68 -9.05 -1.40
C LEU A 92 -4.46 -9.59 0.02
N THR A 93 -3.38 -9.19 0.69
CA THR A 93 -3.12 -9.54 2.08
C THR A 93 -4.24 -9.06 3.02
N ALA A 94 -4.72 -7.83 2.82
CA ALA A 94 -5.83 -7.28 3.60
C ALA A 94 -7.15 -8.04 3.38
N TYR A 95 -7.42 -8.53 2.16
CA TYR A 95 -8.56 -9.42 1.89
C TYR A 95 -8.38 -10.77 2.60
N ARG A 96 -7.21 -11.40 2.50
CA ARG A 96 -6.91 -12.68 3.16
C ARG A 96 -7.09 -12.59 4.67
N ARG A 97 -6.64 -11.50 5.28
CA ARG A 97 -6.76 -11.23 6.73
C ARG A 97 -8.15 -10.76 7.17
N GLY A 98 -9.06 -10.46 6.23
CA GLY A 98 -10.38 -9.91 6.55
C GLY A 98 -10.38 -8.43 6.94
N GLU A 99 -9.27 -7.73 6.78
CA GLU A 99 -9.16 -6.27 6.95
C GLU A 99 -9.92 -5.50 5.86
N ARG A 100 -10.02 -6.11 4.67
CA ARG A 100 -10.96 -5.75 3.60
C ARG A 100 -11.99 -6.86 3.49
N LYS A 101 -13.25 -6.51 3.77
CA LYS A 101 -14.34 -7.48 3.80
C LYS A 101 -15.05 -7.51 2.46
N HIS A 102 -14.73 -8.50 1.65
CA HIS A 102 -15.37 -8.80 0.37
C HIS A 102 -15.28 -10.32 0.14
N PRO A 103 -16.40 -11.07 0.22
CA PRO A 103 -16.38 -12.53 0.23
C PRO A 103 -15.59 -13.14 -0.95
N THR A 104 -15.88 -12.73 -2.18
CA THR A 104 -15.19 -13.21 -3.38
C THR A 104 -13.68 -12.95 -3.30
N MET A 105 -13.27 -11.70 -3.02
CA MET A 105 -11.85 -11.36 -2.98
C MET A 105 -11.12 -12.02 -1.80
N ARG A 106 -11.81 -12.29 -0.70
CA ARG A 106 -11.25 -13.06 0.42
C ARG A 106 -10.95 -14.49 0.01
N SER A 107 -11.87 -15.15 -0.72
CA SER A 107 -11.66 -16.50 -1.23
C SER A 107 -10.51 -16.57 -2.23
N ILE A 108 -10.45 -15.64 -3.18
CA ILE A 108 -9.35 -15.54 -4.14
C ILE A 108 -8.01 -15.35 -3.42
N ALA A 109 -7.91 -14.35 -2.55
CA ALA A 109 -6.67 -14.06 -1.83
C ALA A 109 -6.28 -15.17 -0.86
N GLY A 110 -7.26 -15.88 -0.28
CA GLY A 110 -7.03 -17.00 0.62
C GLY A 110 -6.43 -18.23 -0.06
N SER A 111 -6.61 -18.39 -1.37
CA SER A 111 -6.03 -19.48 -2.16
C SER A 111 -4.62 -19.20 -2.71
N MET A 112 -4.09 -17.97 -2.53
CA MET A 112 -2.80 -17.54 -3.06
C MET A 112 -1.70 -17.64 -2.01
N SER A 113 -0.52 -18.09 -2.40
CA SER A 113 0.70 -17.94 -1.61
C SER A 113 1.20 -16.47 -1.67
N ASP A 114 2.14 -16.12 -0.80
CA ASP A 114 2.76 -14.77 -0.84
C ASP A 114 3.52 -14.54 -2.15
N GLN A 115 4.15 -15.59 -2.70
CA GLN A 115 4.82 -15.52 -4.00
C GLN A 115 3.82 -15.33 -5.14
N ASP A 116 2.66 -15.99 -5.12
CA ASP A 116 1.63 -15.78 -6.14
C ASP A 116 1.09 -14.36 -6.12
N MET A 117 0.88 -13.80 -4.92
CA MET A 117 0.48 -12.39 -4.78
C MET A 117 1.54 -11.44 -5.34
N ALA A 118 2.83 -11.72 -5.11
CA ALA A 118 3.94 -10.91 -5.60
C ALA A 118 4.03 -10.95 -7.13
N ASP A 119 3.94 -12.13 -7.74
CA ASP A 119 4.03 -12.32 -9.19
C ASP A 119 2.84 -11.70 -9.93
N VAL A 120 1.62 -11.95 -9.44
CA VAL A 120 0.40 -11.35 -9.99
C VAL A 120 0.43 -9.83 -9.87
N ALA A 121 0.94 -9.30 -8.76
CA ALA A 121 1.09 -7.87 -8.56
C ALA A 121 2.06 -7.25 -9.58
N ALA A 122 3.22 -7.87 -9.79
CA ALA A 122 4.20 -7.44 -10.81
C ALA A 122 3.60 -7.49 -12.23
N TYR A 123 2.84 -8.53 -12.54
CA TYR A 123 2.15 -8.64 -13.84
C TYR A 123 1.19 -7.47 -14.08
N TYR A 124 0.35 -7.12 -13.10
CA TYR A 124 -0.59 -6.02 -13.27
C TYR A 124 0.06 -4.64 -13.26
N GLU A 125 1.14 -4.44 -12.50
CA GLU A 125 1.85 -3.16 -12.48
C GLU A 125 2.37 -2.75 -13.85
N VAL A 126 3.00 -3.68 -14.60
CA VAL A 126 3.57 -3.41 -15.93
C VAL A 126 2.51 -3.25 -17.04
N GLN A 127 1.25 -3.55 -16.75
CA GLN A 127 0.14 -3.42 -17.69
C GLN A 127 -0.48 -2.02 -17.72
N GLY A 128 0.07 -1.07 -16.97
CA GLY A 128 -0.38 0.32 -17.00
C GLY A 128 -0.28 0.96 -18.37
N LYS A 129 -1.08 1.99 -18.60
CA LYS A 129 -0.88 2.94 -19.70
C LYS A 129 0.09 4.03 -19.24
N ALA A 130 0.85 4.60 -20.18
CA ALA A 130 1.36 5.94 -19.93
C ALA A 130 0.15 6.83 -19.59
N ALA A 131 0.23 7.57 -18.48
CA ALA A 131 -0.82 8.49 -18.10
C ALA A 131 -1.18 9.36 -19.31
N ALA A 132 -2.47 9.45 -19.62
CA ALA A 132 -2.89 10.31 -20.72
C ALA A 132 -2.30 11.69 -20.50
N ALA A 133 -1.61 12.23 -21.51
CA ALA A 133 -1.06 13.57 -21.47
C ALA A 133 -2.25 14.54 -21.40
N GLY A 134 -2.54 15.04 -20.22
CA GLY A 134 -3.62 15.98 -19.99
C GLY A 134 -3.57 16.52 -18.56
N ALA A 135 -3.87 17.81 -18.42
CA ALA A 135 -4.07 18.38 -17.11
C ALA A 135 -5.34 17.78 -16.47
N ALA A 136 -5.31 17.57 -15.16
CA ALA A 136 -6.53 17.23 -14.44
C ALA A 136 -7.59 18.32 -14.66
N PRO A 137 -8.88 17.96 -14.80
CA PRO A 137 -9.94 18.95 -14.92
C PRO A 137 -9.97 19.83 -13.66
N THR A 138 -10.26 21.10 -13.81
CA THR A 138 -10.42 22.00 -12.66
C THR A 138 -11.61 21.51 -11.82
N PRO A 139 -11.42 21.23 -10.52
CA PRO A 139 -12.53 20.82 -9.67
C PRO A 139 -13.50 21.96 -9.46
N ALA A 140 -14.81 21.66 -9.38
CA ALA A 140 -15.80 22.63 -8.92
C ALA A 140 -15.38 23.14 -7.52
N PRO A 141 -15.69 24.43 -7.16
CA PRO A 141 -15.25 25.00 -5.88
C PRO A 141 -15.57 24.13 -4.66
N ALA A 142 -16.77 23.56 -4.60
CA ALA A 142 -17.15 22.68 -3.50
C ALA A 142 -16.27 21.41 -3.43
N VAL A 143 -15.90 20.83 -4.58
CA VAL A 143 -15.02 19.64 -4.64
C VAL A 143 -13.59 20.00 -4.26
N ALA A 144 -13.12 21.19 -4.65
CA ALA A 144 -11.80 21.69 -4.26
C ALA A 144 -11.67 21.78 -2.73
N GLU A 145 -12.68 22.30 -2.04
CA GLU A 145 -12.71 22.33 -0.57
C GLU A 145 -12.76 20.93 0.05
N LEU A 146 -13.47 19.99 -0.55
CA LEU A 146 -13.47 18.59 -0.09
C LEU A 146 -12.10 17.93 -0.24
N LEU A 147 -11.41 18.16 -1.37
CA LEU A 147 -10.04 17.65 -1.59
C LEU A 147 -9.05 18.23 -0.56
N LYS A 148 -9.20 19.52 -0.25
CA LYS A 148 -8.40 20.21 0.78
C LYS A 148 -8.72 19.66 2.18
N LYS A 149 -10.00 19.54 2.53
CA LYS A 149 -10.46 18.93 3.80
C LYS A 149 -9.91 17.52 4.00
N GLY A 150 -9.88 16.70 2.94
CA GLY A 150 -9.39 15.33 2.97
C GLY A 150 -7.87 15.20 2.80
N ALA A 151 -7.14 16.28 2.46
CA ALA A 151 -5.70 16.26 2.21
C ALA A 151 -5.22 15.06 1.34
N CYS A 152 -6.04 14.62 0.38
CA CYS A 152 -5.86 13.37 -0.37
C CYS A 152 -4.49 13.29 -1.08
N ALA A 153 -4.04 14.43 -1.61
CA ALA A 153 -2.77 14.53 -2.33
C ALA A 153 -1.54 14.32 -1.43
N SER A 154 -1.64 14.54 -0.12
CA SER A 154 -0.52 14.36 0.81
C SER A 154 0.00 12.93 0.85
N CYS A 155 -0.85 11.93 0.57
CA CYS A 155 -0.51 10.51 0.57
C CYS A 155 -0.58 9.90 -0.84
N HIS A 156 -1.61 10.25 -1.62
CA HIS A 156 -1.83 9.68 -2.95
C HIS A 156 -1.09 10.43 -4.08
N GLY A 157 -0.32 11.47 -3.73
CA GLY A 157 0.41 12.32 -4.67
C GLY A 157 -0.44 13.42 -5.27
N GLU A 158 0.18 14.45 -5.80
CA GLU A 158 -0.48 15.67 -6.28
C GLU A 158 -1.53 15.40 -7.37
N ASN A 159 -1.22 14.47 -8.27
CA ASN A 159 -2.13 14.03 -9.34
C ASN A 159 -2.95 12.78 -9.00
N LEU A 160 -2.90 12.30 -7.77
CA LEU A 160 -3.52 11.06 -7.27
C LEU A 160 -3.14 9.78 -8.04
N SER A 161 -2.04 9.84 -8.83
CA SER A 161 -1.46 8.71 -9.59
C SER A 161 -0.01 8.40 -9.21
N LYS A 162 0.62 9.24 -8.38
CA LYS A 162 2.00 9.06 -7.92
C LYS A 162 2.05 9.12 -6.40
N PRO A 163 1.56 8.09 -5.70
CA PRO A 163 1.54 8.07 -4.25
C PRO A 163 2.95 8.18 -3.67
N ILE A 164 3.08 8.79 -2.49
CA ILE A 164 4.36 8.99 -1.79
C ILE A 164 4.94 7.69 -1.24
N ASP A 165 4.11 6.68 -1.03
CA ASP A 165 4.50 5.34 -0.63
C ASP A 165 3.92 4.32 -1.63
N PRO A 166 4.73 3.37 -2.13
CA PRO A 166 4.28 2.39 -3.12
C PRO A 166 3.23 1.40 -2.60
N SER A 167 2.98 1.34 -1.29
CA SER A 167 1.86 0.59 -0.70
C SER A 167 0.53 1.34 -0.74
N TYR A 168 0.53 2.62 -1.13
CA TYR A 168 -0.69 3.40 -1.31
C TYR A 168 -1.21 3.28 -2.75
N PRO A 169 -2.54 3.32 -2.95
CA PRO A 169 -3.11 3.16 -4.28
C PRO A 169 -2.97 4.42 -5.13
N LYS A 170 -2.80 4.20 -6.43
CA LYS A 170 -3.15 5.16 -7.46
C LYS A 170 -4.68 5.26 -7.53
N LEU A 171 -5.21 6.46 -7.64
CA LEU A 171 -6.64 6.72 -7.60
C LEU A 171 -7.20 7.34 -8.88
N ALA A 172 -6.43 8.21 -9.53
CA ALA A 172 -6.86 8.96 -10.72
C ALA A 172 -7.35 8.03 -11.83
N GLY A 173 -8.49 8.34 -12.41
CA GLY A 173 -9.10 7.57 -13.49
C GLY A 173 -9.81 6.28 -13.06
N GLN A 174 -9.75 5.89 -11.79
CA GLN A 174 -10.47 4.71 -11.29
C GLN A 174 -11.99 4.92 -11.37
N HIS A 175 -12.76 3.86 -11.48
CA HIS A 175 -14.22 3.92 -11.55
C HIS A 175 -14.85 4.65 -10.36
N ALA A 176 -15.71 5.65 -10.62
CA ALA A 176 -16.32 6.50 -9.61
C ALA A 176 -17.16 5.71 -8.60
N ASP A 177 -17.94 4.75 -9.08
CA ASP A 177 -18.78 3.87 -8.27
C ASP A 177 -17.92 2.98 -7.33
N TYR A 178 -16.81 2.42 -7.84
CA TYR A 178 -15.88 1.69 -7.00
C TYR A 178 -15.20 2.58 -5.94
N LEU A 179 -14.74 3.76 -6.32
CA LEU A 179 -14.14 4.72 -5.38
C LEU A 179 -15.11 5.06 -4.25
N PHE A 180 -16.37 5.33 -4.60
CA PHE A 180 -17.41 5.63 -3.64
C PHE A 180 -17.64 4.46 -2.66
N VAL A 181 -17.83 3.24 -3.19
CA VAL A 181 -17.99 2.02 -2.36
C VAL A 181 -16.77 1.79 -1.47
N ALA A 182 -15.57 2.03 -1.99
CA ALA A 182 -14.34 1.89 -1.23
C ALA A 182 -14.23 2.90 -0.07
N LEU A 183 -14.55 4.18 -0.32
CA LEU A 183 -14.54 5.22 0.72
C LEU A 183 -15.64 4.98 1.78
N LYS A 184 -16.84 4.61 1.36
CA LYS A 184 -17.93 4.23 2.24
C LYS A 184 -17.59 3.01 3.11
N ALA A 185 -16.83 2.04 2.57
CA ALA A 185 -16.39 0.88 3.33
C ALA A 185 -15.45 1.25 4.49
N TYR A 186 -14.68 2.33 4.40
CA TYR A 186 -13.88 2.85 5.52
C TYR A 186 -14.72 3.53 6.61
N GLN A 187 -15.96 3.94 6.31
CA GLN A 187 -16.90 4.46 7.31
C GLN A 187 -17.69 3.33 8.00
N THR A 188 -17.66 2.12 7.44
CA THR A 188 -18.43 0.98 7.95
C THR A 188 -17.69 0.36 9.12
N ASP A 189 -18.30 0.41 10.32
CA ASP A 189 -17.78 -0.22 11.52
C ASP A 189 -18.59 -1.45 11.89
N LYS A 190 -17.94 -2.45 12.51
CA LYS A 190 -18.54 -3.65 13.13
C LYS A 190 -19.42 -4.53 12.21
N ASN A 191 -19.41 -4.29 10.89
CA ASN A 191 -20.13 -5.17 9.96
C ASN A 191 -19.25 -6.41 9.65
N PRO A 192 -19.77 -7.65 9.77
CA PRO A 192 -18.99 -8.87 9.54
C PRO A 192 -18.61 -9.08 8.07
N HIS A 193 -19.39 -8.54 7.13
CA HIS A 193 -19.28 -8.81 5.69
C HIS A 193 -18.76 -7.65 4.87
N VAL A 194 -18.95 -6.42 5.33
CA VAL A 194 -18.56 -5.18 4.64
C VAL A 194 -17.65 -4.34 5.52
N GLY A 195 -16.69 -3.64 4.92
CA GLY A 195 -15.82 -2.69 5.61
C GLY A 195 -14.35 -2.84 5.23
N ARG A 196 -13.58 -1.82 5.59
CA ARG A 196 -12.13 -1.74 5.44
C ARG A 196 -11.54 -1.18 6.73
N SER A 197 -10.55 -1.89 7.30
CA SER A 197 -10.03 -1.61 8.66
C SER A 197 -8.70 -0.83 8.65
N ASN A 198 -8.32 -0.16 7.55
CA ASN A 198 -7.13 0.69 7.55
C ASN A 198 -7.40 1.94 8.40
N PRO A 199 -6.70 2.15 9.55
CA PRO A 199 -7.03 3.21 10.51
C PRO A 199 -6.82 4.61 9.94
N VAL A 200 -5.81 4.80 9.08
CA VAL A 200 -5.54 6.09 8.44
C VAL A 200 -6.72 6.44 7.52
N MET A 201 -7.08 5.55 6.60
CA MET A 201 -8.18 5.82 5.67
C MET A 201 -9.55 5.87 6.35
N MET A 202 -9.75 5.16 7.46
CA MET A 202 -10.95 5.31 8.30
C MET A 202 -11.04 6.72 8.87
N GLY A 203 -9.95 7.25 9.42
CA GLY A 203 -9.87 8.62 9.91
C GLY A 203 -10.14 9.66 8.82
N MET A 204 -9.57 9.43 7.63
CA MET A 204 -9.72 10.33 6.49
C MET A 204 -11.13 10.32 5.88
N ALA A 205 -11.79 9.16 5.80
CA ALA A 205 -13.13 9.05 5.21
C ALA A 205 -14.26 9.45 6.16
N ARG A 206 -14.10 9.23 7.46
CA ARG A 206 -15.14 9.45 8.48
C ARG A 206 -15.77 10.85 8.50
N PRO A 207 -15.02 11.96 8.28
CA PRO A 207 -15.59 13.32 8.34
C PRO A 207 -16.49 13.69 7.15
N PHE A 208 -16.64 12.83 6.16
CA PHE A 208 -17.39 13.13 4.94
C PHE A 208 -18.77 12.49 4.96
N THR A 209 -19.77 13.21 4.44
CA THR A 209 -21.07 12.65 4.10
C THR A 209 -20.97 11.77 2.85
N GLN A 210 -21.95 10.90 2.64
CA GLN A 210 -21.97 10.06 1.43
C GLN A 210 -22.11 10.90 0.14
N VAL A 211 -22.77 12.04 0.19
CA VAL A 211 -22.88 12.97 -0.94
C VAL A 211 -21.50 13.55 -1.27
N GLU A 212 -20.73 13.96 -0.27
CA GLU A 212 -19.35 14.45 -0.43
C GLU A 212 -18.41 13.37 -0.96
N LEU A 213 -18.50 12.13 -0.43
CA LEU A 213 -17.70 11.00 -0.93
C LEU A 213 -18.04 10.68 -2.39
N LYS A 214 -19.32 10.77 -2.79
CA LYS A 214 -19.73 10.57 -4.17
C LYS A 214 -19.19 11.65 -5.11
N ALA A 215 -19.22 12.92 -4.67
CA ALA A 215 -18.65 14.04 -5.43
C ALA A 215 -17.12 13.90 -5.60
N LEU A 216 -16.40 13.56 -4.53
CA LEU A 216 -14.97 13.27 -4.58
C LEU A 216 -14.65 12.12 -5.55
N SER A 217 -15.42 11.03 -5.46
CA SER A 217 -15.23 9.85 -6.31
C SER A 217 -15.44 10.17 -7.79
N ALA A 218 -16.47 10.96 -8.12
CA ALA A 218 -16.76 11.40 -9.48
C ALA A 218 -15.62 12.27 -10.05
N TYR A 219 -15.09 13.20 -9.26
CA TYR A 219 -13.97 14.03 -9.66
C TYR A 219 -12.69 13.21 -9.87
N ILE A 220 -12.33 12.36 -8.92
CA ILE A 220 -11.12 11.52 -9.01
C ILE A 220 -11.18 10.59 -10.22
N ALA A 221 -12.36 10.06 -10.54
CA ALA A 221 -12.57 9.23 -11.72
C ALA A 221 -12.41 10.00 -13.05
N SER A 222 -12.64 11.31 -13.07
CA SER A 222 -12.44 12.17 -14.24
C SER A 222 -10.99 12.58 -14.47
N MET A 223 -10.11 12.36 -13.49
CA MET A 223 -8.69 12.71 -13.61
C MET A 223 -7.97 11.76 -14.56
N PRO A 224 -7.00 12.25 -15.35
CA PRO A 224 -6.16 11.38 -16.16
C PRO A 224 -5.31 10.47 -15.27
N GLY A 225 -5.33 9.17 -15.56
CA GLY A 225 -4.62 8.13 -14.82
C GLY A 225 -4.08 7.05 -15.75
N ASP A 226 -3.25 6.18 -15.19
CA ASP A 226 -2.63 5.05 -15.90
C ASP A 226 -3.34 3.71 -15.62
N LEU A 227 -4.37 3.73 -14.79
CA LEU A 227 -5.18 2.55 -14.49
C LEU A 227 -6.07 2.15 -15.67
N ARG A 228 -6.20 0.85 -15.88
CA ARG A 228 -7.08 0.31 -16.94
C ARG A 228 -7.58 -1.09 -16.66
N THR A 229 -8.60 -1.49 -17.40
CA THR A 229 -9.01 -2.89 -17.56
C THR A 229 -8.32 -3.45 -18.80
N VAL A 230 -7.57 -4.55 -18.65
CA VAL A 230 -6.89 -5.23 -19.74
C VAL A 230 -7.64 -6.51 -20.07
N SER A 231 -8.31 -6.51 -21.22
CA SER A 231 -8.98 -7.71 -21.72
C SER A 231 -7.93 -8.75 -22.13
N GLN A 232 -8.13 -9.99 -21.69
CA GLN A 232 -7.31 -11.10 -22.12
C GLN A 232 -7.99 -11.83 -23.26
N ALA A 233 -7.29 -11.96 -24.39
CA ALA A 233 -7.80 -12.68 -25.56
C ALA A 233 -7.90 -14.22 -25.36
N ARG A 234 -7.52 -14.74 -24.21
CA ARG A 234 -7.43 -16.17 -23.91
C ARG A 234 -8.57 -16.66 -23.00
N PHE A 235 -9.79 -16.62 -23.51
CA PHE A 235 -10.78 -17.65 -23.21
C PHE A 235 -11.05 -18.39 -24.52
N ARG A 236 -10.14 -19.28 -24.87
CA ARG A 236 -10.35 -20.29 -25.90
C ARG A 236 -10.29 -21.66 -25.26
#